data_3a716ad271476a068420d0c2fc49742a
#
_entry.id   3a716ad271476a068420d0c2fc49742a
#
_cell.length_a   1.000
_cell.length_b   1.000
_cell.length_c   1.000
_cell.angle_alpha   90.00
_cell.angle_beta   90.00
_cell.angle_gamma   90.00
#
_symmetry.space_group_name_H-M   'P 1'
#
loop_
_entity.id
_entity.type
_entity.pdbx_description
1 polymer ?
#
loop_
_entity_poly.entity_id
_entity_poly.type
_entity_poly.pdbx_seq_one_letter_code
_entity_poly.pdbx_strand_id
1 'polypeptide(L)'
;DTIGSIDDLIENNNTIIIKLENIILNLYRKKSIEWKKQVKIGDLFKCILGGTPSTKKNEYWDGDIAWVNSGEVNKLRIVSPSRYITKDGLENSATKLLPKKTTVIAITGATLGQVSLLEIDSCTNQSVIGILENNTLKHDFIYPMMINAIKKLVLNKTGGAQQHINKNDVETFEIFVPSEIEYFEYSQIVQPIFEYQSKLILQNKELLLLKNKYLQKFFG
;
A
#
# COMPACT_ATOMS: atom_id res chain seq x y z
N ASP A 1 -29.22 1.44 -19.69
CA ASP A 1 -28.95 2.66 -18.89
C ASP A 1 -27.43 2.81 -18.71
N THR A 2 -26.85 3.92 -19.17
CA THR A 2 -25.40 4.16 -19.17
C THR A 2 -24.79 4.12 -17.75
N ILE A 3 -25.51 4.65 -16.75
CA ILE A 3 -25.02 4.65 -15.36
C ILE A 3 -25.04 3.23 -14.81
N GLY A 4 -26.10 2.44 -15.06
CA GLY A 4 -26.18 1.05 -14.66
C GLY A 4 -25.06 0.21 -15.27
N SER A 5 -24.75 0.40 -16.56
CA SER A 5 -23.64 -0.32 -17.21
C SER A 5 -22.26 0.02 -16.61
N ILE A 6 -22.08 1.26 -16.11
CA ILE A 6 -20.84 1.65 -15.41
C ILE A 6 -20.78 0.93 -14.06
N ASP A 7 -21.88 0.85 -13.32
CA ASP A 7 -21.94 0.15 -12.03
C ASP A 7 -21.67 -1.35 -12.19
N ASP A 8 -22.29 -2.00 -13.18
CA ASP A 8 -22.07 -3.42 -13.49
C ASP A 8 -20.59 -3.70 -13.82
N LEU A 9 -19.95 -2.80 -14.58
CA LEU A 9 -18.53 -2.93 -14.91
C LEU A 9 -17.63 -2.77 -13.68
N ILE A 10 -17.90 -1.80 -12.81
CA ILE A 10 -17.18 -1.60 -11.54
C ILE A 10 -17.32 -2.84 -10.64
N GLU A 11 -18.52 -3.40 -10.51
CA GLU A 11 -18.78 -4.59 -9.70
C GLU A 11 -18.04 -5.82 -10.26
N ASN A 12 -18.08 -6.02 -11.57
CA ASN A 12 -17.33 -7.09 -12.23
C ASN A 12 -15.82 -6.93 -12.01
N ASN A 13 -15.29 -5.74 -12.20
CA ASN A 13 -13.87 -5.44 -11.94
C ASN A 13 -13.50 -5.73 -10.47
N ASN A 14 -14.32 -5.30 -9.50
CA ASN A 14 -14.09 -5.57 -8.08
C ASN A 14 -14.04 -7.07 -7.78
N THR A 15 -14.92 -7.85 -8.39
CA THR A 15 -14.92 -9.31 -8.27
C THR A 15 -13.61 -9.92 -8.80
N ILE A 16 -13.14 -9.46 -9.95
CA ILE A 16 -11.87 -9.91 -10.52
C ILE A 16 -10.70 -9.49 -9.65
N ILE A 17 -10.66 -8.23 -9.17
CA ILE A 17 -9.62 -7.70 -8.29
C ILE A 17 -9.45 -8.56 -7.03
N ILE A 18 -10.54 -8.95 -6.38
CA ILE A 18 -10.51 -9.82 -5.19
C ILE A 18 -9.97 -11.22 -5.53
N LYS A 19 -10.37 -11.79 -6.67
CA LYS A 19 -9.85 -13.09 -7.12
C LYS A 19 -8.36 -13.04 -7.40
N LEU A 20 -7.88 -11.99 -8.07
CA LEU A 20 -6.45 -11.78 -8.34
C LEU A 20 -5.65 -11.61 -7.06
N GLU A 21 -6.17 -10.86 -6.07
CA GLU A 21 -5.55 -10.73 -4.75
C GLU A 21 -5.36 -12.09 -4.08
N ASN A 22 -6.40 -12.91 -4.06
CA ASN A 22 -6.32 -14.26 -3.49
C ASN A 22 -5.30 -15.14 -4.23
N ILE A 23 -5.19 -15.02 -5.55
CA ILE A 23 -4.18 -15.75 -6.34
C ILE A 23 -2.77 -15.29 -5.93
N ILE A 24 -2.51 -13.99 -5.87
CA ILE A 24 -1.22 -13.41 -5.45
C ILE A 24 -0.81 -13.95 -4.08
N LEU A 25 -1.70 -13.85 -3.09
CA LEU A 25 -1.42 -14.26 -1.72
C LEU A 25 -1.20 -15.78 -1.59
N ASN A 26 -1.96 -16.58 -2.34
CA ASN A 26 -1.80 -18.03 -2.33
C ASN A 26 -0.51 -18.48 -3.03
N LEU A 27 -0.13 -17.84 -4.14
CA LEU A 27 1.15 -18.09 -4.81
C LEU A 27 2.33 -17.75 -3.87
N TYR A 28 2.27 -16.60 -3.21
CA TYR A 28 3.28 -16.22 -2.22
C TYR A 28 3.38 -17.27 -1.11
N ARG A 29 2.25 -17.63 -0.46
CA ARG A 29 2.24 -18.62 0.63
C ARG A 29 2.81 -19.97 0.19
N LYS A 30 2.43 -20.45 -0.99
CA LYS A 30 2.92 -21.72 -1.54
C LYS A 30 4.43 -21.69 -1.76
N LYS A 31 4.95 -20.62 -2.36
CA LYS A 31 6.37 -20.49 -2.68
C LYS A 31 7.23 -20.17 -1.46
N SER A 32 6.74 -19.35 -0.53
CA SER A 32 7.51 -18.94 0.66
C SER A 32 7.86 -20.09 1.61
N ILE A 33 7.16 -21.22 1.55
CA ILE A 33 7.49 -22.43 2.34
C ILE A 33 8.82 -23.06 1.87
N GLU A 34 9.17 -22.87 0.61
CA GLU A 34 10.39 -23.44 0.01
C GLU A 34 11.64 -22.62 0.35
N TRP A 35 11.48 -21.33 0.66
CA TRP A 35 12.59 -20.42 0.94
C TRP A 35 13.26 -20.71 2.29
N LYS A 36 14.58 -20.71 2.31
CA LYS A 36 15.39 -21.13 3.48
C LYS A 36 16.17 -19.99 4.11
N LYS A 37 16.47 -18.94 3.35
CA LYS A 37 17.27 -17.82 3.85
C LYS A 37 16.39 -16.90 4.68
N GLN A 38 16.74 -16.73 5.96
CA GLN A 38 16.09 -15.83 6.90
C GLN A 38 16.89 -14.55 7.04
N VAL A 39 16.25 -13.40 6.99
CA VAL A 39 16.86 -12.07 7.09
C VAL A 39 15.91 -11.09 7.76
N LYS A 40 16.44 -10.02 8.35
CA LYS A 40 15.61 -8.91 8.86
C LYS A 40 15.14 -8.02 7.72
N ILE A 41 13.93 -7.48 7.83
CA ILE A 41 13.36 -6.57 6.83
C ILE A 41 14.31 -5.38 6.60
N GLY A 42 14.82 -4.77 7.67
CA GLY A 42 15.70 -3.59 7.59
C GLY A 42 17.06 -3.85 6.98
N ASP A 43 17.52 -5.11 6.91
CA ASP A 43 18.78 -5.48 6.25
C ASP A 43 18.64 -5.48 4.71
N LEU A 44 17.41 -5.60 4.21
CA LEU A 44 17.11 -5.65 2.78
C LEU A 44 16.41 -4.42 2.25
N PHE A 45 15.48 -3.86 3.03
CA PHE A 45 14.58 -2.81 2.56
C PHE A 45 14.73 -1.55 3.39
N LYS A 46 14.68 -0.40 2.71
CA LYS A 46 14.58 0.88 3.39
C LYS A 46 13.15 1.08 3.90
N CYS A 47 13.00 1.17 5.22
CA CYS A 47 11.76 1.51 5.89
C CYS A 47 11.71 3.02 6.18
N ILE A 48 10.64 3.69 5.78
CA ILE A 48 10.46 5.13 5.95
C ILE A 48 9.22 5.37 6.80
N LEU A 49 9.39 6.02 7.95
CA LEU A 49 8.28 6.50 8.75
C LEU A 49 7.76 7.81 8.13
N GLY A 50 6.45 7.91 7.99
CA GLY A 50 5.80 9.12 7.53
C GLY A 50 5.83 10.25 8.55
N GLY A 51 5.24 11.37 8.19
CA GLY A 51 5.13 12.56 9.03
C GLY A 51 3.95 13.42 8.62
N THR A 52 3.53 14.32 9.50
CA THR A 52 2.42 15.23 9.25
C THR A 52 2.95 16.67 9.28
N PRO A 53 2.81 17.43 8.17
CA PRO A 53 3.06 18.85 8.19
C PRO A 53 2.17 19.55 9.24
N SER A 54 2.66 20.64 9.82
CA SER A 54 1.90 21.38 10.83
C SER A 54 0.53 21.79 10.29
N THR A 55 -0.54 21.32 10.93
CA THR A 55 -1.93 21.67 10.56
C THR A 55 -2.30 23.11 10.91
N LYS A 56 -1.46 23.80 11.69
CA LYS A 56 -1.62 25.23 12.02
C LYS A 56 -1.11 26.16 10.91
N LYS A 57 -0.39 25.60 9.93
CA LYS A 57 0.20 26.31 8.80
C LYS A 57 -0.57 25.98 7.53
N ASN A 58 -1.53 26.83 7.17
CA ASN A 58 -2.35 26.62 5.97
C ASN A 58 -1.51 26.55 4.69
N GLU A 59 -0.38 27.27 4.63
CA GLU A 59 0.56 27.29 3.52
C GLU A 59 1.23 25.93 3.24
N TYR A 60 1.12 24.96 4.17
CA TYR A 60 1.66 23.59 3.98
C TYR A 60 0.67 22.64 3.30
N TRP A 61 -0.60 23.08 3.14
CA TRP A 61 -1.70 22.24 2.68
C TRP A 61 -2.28 22.73 1.35
N ASP A 62 -3.11 21.88 0.73
CA ASP A 62 -3.85 22.16 -0.49
C ASP A 62 -2.98 22.47 -1.71
N GLY A 63 -1.77 21.87 -1.76
CA GLY A 63 -0.86 21.89 -2.92
C GLY A 63 -1.12 20.75 -3.88
N ASP A 64 -0.06 20.23 -4.48
CA ASP A 64 -0.08 19.20 -5.54
C ASP A 64 0.58 17.87 -5.16
N ILE A 65 1.22 17.80 -3.97
CA ILE A 65 1.88 16.59 -3.47
C ILE A 65 0.87 15.77 -2.66
N ALA A 66 0.60 14.53 -3.11
CA ALA A 66 -0.32 13.63 -2.42
C ALA A 66 0.14 13.34 -0.98
N TRP A 67 -0.81 13.34 -0.04
CA TRP A 67 -0.58 12.98 1.35
C TRP A 67 -1.70 12.06 1.86
N VAL A 68 -1.31 10.90 2.37
CA VAL A 68 -2.16 9.80 2.79
C VAL A 68 -2.11 9.64 4.31
N ASN A 69 -3.25 9.53 4.95
CA ASN A 69 -3.31 9.18 6.37
C ASN A 69 -3.46 7.67 6.58
N SER A 70 -3.22 7.20 7.82
CA SER A 70 -3.31 5.78 8.15
C SER A 70 -4.70 5.16 7.94
N GLY A 71 -5.77 5.97 7.98
CA GLY A 71 -7.13 5.52 7.71
C GLY A 71 -7.35 5.01 6.27
N GLU A 72 -6.48 5.41 5.33
CA GLU A 72 -6.57 4.99 3.94
C GLU A 72 -5.83 3.68 3.65
N VAL A 73 -4.98 3.22 4.58
CA VAL A 73 -4.22 1.97 4.45
C VAL A 73 -5.11 0.73 4.51
N ASN A 74 -6.39 0.89 4.87
CA ASN A 74 -7.40 -0.18 4.82
C ASN A 74 -7.85 -0.54 3.39
N LYS A 75 -7.40 0.19 2.37
CA LYS A 75 -7.68 -0.09 0.95
C LYS A 75 -6.63 -1.06 0.40
N LEU A 76 -7.04 -1.91 -0.53
CA LEU A 76 -6.12 -2.84 -1.21
C LEU A 76 -4.98 -2.09 -1.93
N ARG A 77 -5.32 -0.99 -2.60
CA ARG A 77 -4.40 -0.08 -3.30
C ARG A 77 -4.81 1.36 -3.04
N ILE A 78 -3.83 2.22 -2.89
CA ILE A 78 -4.05 3.67 -2.73
C ILE A 78 -3.81 4.36 -4.07
N VAL A 79 -4.91 4.74 -4.73
CA VAL A 79 -4.92 5.36 -6.07
C VAL A 79 -5.20 6.86 -6.04
N SER A 80 -5.57 7.39 -4.89
CA SER A 80 -5.82 8.82 -4.66
C SER A 80 -5.60 9.14 -3.20
N PRO A 81 -5.06 10.32 -2.87
CA PRO A 81 -4.86 10.74 -1.49
C PRO A 81 -6.15 11.33 -0.92
N SER A 82 -6.23 11.41 0.42
CA SER A 82 -7.26 12.19 1.12
C SER A 82 -6.99 13.67 1.08
N ARG A 83 -5.72 14.07 1.06
CA ARG A 83 -5.28 15.46 1.08
C ARG A 83 -4.04 15.66 0.22
N TYR A 84 -3.74 16.94 -0.02
CA TYR A 84 -2.51 17.34 -0.69
C TYR A 84 -1.71 18.29 0.20
N ILE A 85 -0.40 18.30 0.04
CA ILE A 85 0.52 19.23 0.71
C ILE A 85 1.30 20.02 -0.34
N THR A 86 1.81 21.17 0.07
CA THR A 86 2.66 21.99 -0.77
C THR A 86 4.12 21.50 -0.71
N LYS A 87 4.96 22.05 -1.58
CA LYS A 87 6.41 21.82 -1.53
C LYS A 87 6.99 22.31 -0.18
N ASP A 88 6.52 23.45 0.31
CA ASP A 88 6.92 23.97 1.63
C ASP A 88 6.52 23.01 2.76
N GLY A 89 5.34 22.41 2.67
CA GLY A 89 4.88 21.40 3.61
C GLY A 89 5.77 20.15 3.59
N LEU A 90 6.23 19.71 2.42
CA LEU A 90 7.18 18.60 2.28
C LEU A 90 8.55 18.95 2.85
N GLU A 91 9.12 20.10 2.50
CA GLU A 91 10.49 20.47 2.85
C GLU A 91 10.64 20.84 4.32
N ASN A 92 9.60 21.42 4.92
CA ASN A 92 9.61 21.92 6.30
C ASN A 92 8.86 21.01 7.31
N SER A 93 8.73 19.71 7.00
CA SER A 93 8.15 18.74 7.91
C SER A 93 8.90 17.41 7.91
N ALA A 94 8.51 16.52 8.84
CA ALA A 94 9.10 15.17 8.92
C ALA A 94 8.62 14.23 7.82
N THR A 95 7.59 14.59 7.06
CA THR A 95 7.04 13.74 6.00
C THR A 95 8.06 13.48 4.90
N LYS A 96 7.93 12.36 4.22
CA LYS A 96 8.81 11.96 3.11
C LYS A 96 7.96 11.51 1.94
N LEU A 97 8.38 11.88 0.74
CA LEU A 97 7.75 11.39 -0.49
C LEU A 97 8.17 9.93 -0.72
N LEU A 98 7.19 9.05 -0.79
CA LEU A 98 7.32 7.64 -1.11
C LEU A 98 6.93 7.44 -2.57
N PRO A 99 7.73 6.72 -3.37
CA PRO A 99 7.37 6.43 -4.75
C PRO A 99 6.18 5.47 -4.83
N LYS A 100 5.46 5.50 -5.94
CA LYS A 100 4.46 4.48 -6.25
C LYS A 100 5.08 3.08 -6.15
N LYS A 101 4.27 2.06 -5.89
CA LYS A 101 4.70 0.68 -5.61
C LYS A 101 5.41 0.50 -4.26
N THR A 102 5.44 1.53 -3.40
CA THR A 102 5.83 1.35 -1.99
C THR A 102 4.72 0.59 -1.26
N THR A 103 5.10 -0.47 -0.53
CA THR A 103 4.20 -1.15 0.41
C THR A 103 4.11 -0.32 1.68
N VAL A 104 2.89 0.03 2.11
CA VAL A 104 2.64 0.84 3.30
C VAL A 104 1.91 0.04 4.37
N ILE A 105 2.26 0.30 5.63
CA ILE A 105 1.71 -0.39 6.81
C ILE A 105 1.21 0.66 7.79
N ALA A 106 -0.02 0.53 8.25
CA ALA A 106 -0.51 1.30 9.39
C ALA A 106 -0.02 0.68 10.71
N ILE A 107 0.61 1.50 11.56
CA ILE A 107 1.32 1.04 12.76
C ILE A 107 0.66 1.45 14.07
N THR A 108 -0.44 2.19 14.03
CA THR A 108 -1.15 2.68 15.23
C THR A 108 -2.66 2.75 15.00
N GLY A 109 -3.42 2.82 16.10
CA GLY A 109 -4.86 3.09 16.09
C GLY A 109 -5.72 1.98 15.52
N ALA A 110 -6.92 2.33 15.07
CA ALA A 110 -7.91 1.38 14.55
C ALA A 110 -7.48 0.68 13.25
N THR A 111 -6.49 1.21 12.57
CA THR A 111 -5.94 0.65 11.33
C THR A 111 -4.65 -0.15 11.55
N LEU A 112 -4.21 -0.34 12.79
CA LEU A 112 -3.02 -1.12 13.11
C LEU A 112 -3.00 -2.46 12.38
N GLY A 113 -1.91 -2.73 11.66
CA GLY A 113 -1.74 -3.97 10.91
C GLY A 113 -2.41 -4.01 9.53
N GLN A 114 -3.04 -2.92 9.10
CA GLN A 114 -3.48 -2.80 7.70
C GLN A 114 -2.27 -2.59 6.80
N VAL A 115 -2.31 -3.22 5.63
CA VAL A 115 -1.25 -3.17 4.61
C VAL A 115 -1.88 -2.79 3.28
N SER A 116 -1.24 -1.87 2.57
CA SER A 116 -1.66 -1.43 1.24
C SER A 116 -0.46 -1.23 0.31
N LEU A 117 -0.72 -1.01 -0.97
CA LEU A 117 0.31 -0.65 -1.95
C LEU A 117 -0.03 0.71 -2.57
N LEU A 118 0.93 1.61 -2.63
CA LEU A 118 0.77 2.90 -3.30
C LEU A 118 0.76 2.72 -4.82
N GLU A 119 -0.26 3.24 -5.49
CA GLU A 119 -0.31 3.37 -6.96
C GLU A 119 0.01 4.80 -7.43
N ILE A 120 0.34 5.68 -6.51
CA ILE A 120 0.77 7.06 -6.73
C ILE A 120 1.98 7.38 -5.86
N ASP A 121 2.79 8.33 -6.27
CA ASP A 121 3.78 8.93 -5.39
C ASP A 121 3.04 9.69 -4.29
N SER A 122 3.37 9.47 -3.01
CA SER A 122 2.64 10.07 -1.90
C SER A 122 3.49 10.21 -0.65
N CYS A 123 3.25 11.28 0.09
CA CYS A 123 3.64 11.36 1.49
C CYS A 123 2.64 10.61 2.37
N THR A 124 3.04 10.27 3.60
CA THR A 124 2.17 9.62 4.59
C THR A 124 2.30 10.26 5.96
N ASN A 125 1.30 10.05 6.84
CA ASN A 125 1.39 10.51 8.22
C ASN A 125 2.33 9.63 9.07
N GLN A 126 2.62 10.08 10.31
CA GLN A 126 3.51 9.39 11.27
C GLN A 126 3.00 8.03 11.75
N SER A 127 1.77 7.66 11.42
CA SER A 127 1.17 6.34 11.74
C SER A 127 1.30 5.33 10.60
N VAL A 128 2.12 5.64 9.60
CA VAL A 128 2.38 4.79 8.43
C VAL A 128 3.88 4.61 8.21
N ILE A 129 4.29 3.37 7.96
CA ILE A 129 5.64 3.03 7.50
C ILE A 129 5.54 2.57 6.04
N GLY A 130 6.37 3.14 5.18
CA GLY A 130 6.59 2.67 3.81
C GLY A 130 7.82 1.76 3.74
N ILE A 131 7.69 0.62 3.07
CA ILE A 131 8.78 -0.30 2.74
C ILE A 131 9.05 -0.18 1.25
N LEU A 132 10.24 0.32 0.93
CA LEU A 132 10.65 0.60 -0.45
C LEU A 132 11.19 -0.64 -1.11
N GLU A 133 10.95 -0.74 -2.42
CA GLU A 133 11.64 -1.71 -3.26
C GLU A 133 13.16 -1.52 -3.21
N ASN A 134 13.89 -2.60 -3.41
CA ASN A 134 15.32 -2.55 -3.68
C ASN A 134 15.60 -2.95 -5.15
N ASN A 135 16.87 -3.11 -5.51
CA ASN A 135 17.25 -3.46 -6.89
C ASN A 135 16.78 -4.87 -7.29
N THR A 136 16.65 -5.79 -6.34
CA THR A 136 16.34 -7.19 -6.59
C THR A 136 14.87 -7.52 -6.32
N LEU A 137 14.37 -7.24 -5.11
CA LEU A 137 13.02 -7.61 -4.67
C LEU A 137 12.06 -6.42 -4.79
N LYS A 138 10.94 -6.62 -5.50
CA LYS A 138 9.97 -5.59 -5.82
C LYS A 138 8.67 -5.74 -5.01
N HIS A 139 7.70 -4.87 -5.30
CA HIS A 139 6.40 -4.88 -4.64
C HIS A 139 5.65 -6.21 -4.75
N ASP A 140 5.87 -6.98 -5.82
CA ASP A 140 5.29 -8.30 -6.04
C ASP A 140 5.75 -9.33 -4.99
N PHE A 141 6.91 -9.10 -4.34
CA PHE A 141 7.38 -9.84 -3.17
C PHE A 141 7.00 -9.13 -1.86
N ILE A 142 7.28 -7.81 -1.74
CA ILE A 142 7.19 -7.07 -0.47
C ILE A 142 5.75 -7.01 0.03
N TYR A 143 4.79 -6.73 -0.85
CA TYR A 143 3.40 -6.59 -0.47
C TYR A 143 2.79 -7.89 0.09
N PRO A 144 2.80 -9.03 -0.64
CA PRO A 144 2.25 -10.28 -0.10
C PRO A 144 3.05 -10.80 1.10
N MET A 145 4.36 -10.54 1.16
CA MET A 145 5.19 -10.83 2.32
C MET A 145 4.65 -10.11 3.56
N MET A 146 4.36 -8.82 3.46
CA MET A 146 3.84 -8.04 4.57
C MET A 146 2.43 -8.44 4.96
N ILE A 147 1.53 -8.71 4.01
CA ILE A 147 0.19 -9.25 4.30
C ILE A 147 0.29 -10.55 5.11
N ASN A 148 1.25 -11.40 4.78
CA ASN A 148 1.45 -12.68 5.46
C ASN A 148 2.09 -12.52 6.86
N ALA A 149 3.00 -11.57 7.02
CA ALA A 149 3.80 -11.35 8.24
C ALA A 149 3.11 -10.46 9.28
N ILE A 150 2.26 -9.52 8.85
CA ILE A 150 1.80 -8.41 9.70
C ILE A 150 1.06 -8.87 10.96
N LYS A 151 0.23 -9.91 10.87
CA LYS A 151 -0.48 -10.44 12.05
C LYS A 151 0.49 -10.93 13.12
N LYS A 152 1.54 -11.65 12.73
CA LYS A 152 2.57 -12.15 13.64
C LYS A 152 3.38 -11.01 14.23
N LEU A 153 3.72 -10.01 13.41
CA LEU A 153 4.43 -8.81 13.85
C LEU A 153 3.65 -8.06 14.93
N VAL A 154 2.36 -7.81 14.71
CA VAL A 154 1.48 -7.15 15.68
C VAL A 154 1.35 -7.97 16.96
N LEU A 155 1.06 -9.28 16.88
CA LEU A 155 0.90 -10.15 18.03
C LEU A 155 2.15 -10.23 18.91
N ASN A 156 3.34 -10.25 18.33
CA ASN A 156 4.60 -10.32 19.05
C ASN A 156 4.89 -9.05 19.88
N LYS A 157 4.20 -7.93 19.61
CA LYS A 157 4.47 -6.63 20.23
C LYS A 157 3.31 -6.10 21.08
N THR A 158 2.17 -6.78 21.09
CA THR A 158 0.94 -6.31 21.78
C THR A 158 0.78 -6.85 23.21
N GLY A 159 1.85 -6.90 23.99
CA GLY A 159 1.79 -7.30 25.41
C GLY A 159 1.35 -6.21 26.40
N GLY A 160 0.88 -5.03 25.98
CA GLY A 160 0.55 -3.88 26.83
C GLY A 160 -0.76 -3.18 26.46
N ALA A 161 -1.16 -2.19 27.28
CA ALA A 161 -2.45 -1.48 27.17
C ALA A 161 -2.63 -0.64 25.89
N GLN A 162 -1.57 -0.32 25.16
CA GLN A 162 -1.63 0.36 23.86
C GLN A 162 -0.98 -0.50 22.78
N GLN A 163 -1.82 -0.99 21.87
CA GLN A 163 -1.36 -1.75 20.71
C GLN A 163 -0.76 -0.80 19.66
N HIS A 164 0.56 -0.81 19.50
CA HIS A 164 1.27 -0.13 18.43
C HIS A 164 2.53 -0.91 18.07
N ILE A 165 2.97 -0.77 16.84
CA ILE A 165 4.28 -1.20 16.37
C ILE A 165 5.06 0.05 15.93
N ASN A 166 6.37 0.00 16.01
CA ASN A 166 7.23 1.09 15.59
C ASN A 166 8.14 0.66 14.43
N LYS A 167 8.90 1.61 13.88
CA LYS A 167 9.79 1.36 12.75
C LYS A 167 10.82 0.26 13.06
N ASN A 168 11.42 0.27 14.25
CA ASN A 168 12.40 -0.73 14.64
C ASN A 168 11.78 -2.14 14.73
N ASP A 169 10.53 -2.25 15.15
CA ASP A 169 9.80 -3.53 15.18
C ASP A 169 9.64 -4.12 13.77
N VAL A 170 9.37 -3.27 12.78
CA VAL A 170 9.31 -3.68 11.37
C VAL A 170 10.70 -4.05 10.84
N GLU A 171 11.71 -3.21 11.08
CA GLU A 171 13.07 -3.42 10.56
C GLU A 171 13.73 -4.68 11.14
N THR A 172 13.48 -5.00 12.40
CA THR A 172 14.05 -6.18 13.08
C THR A 172 13.26 -7.46 12.87
N PHE A 173 12.07 -7.39 12.24
CA PHE A 173 11.25 -8.57 11.98
C PHE A 173 11.93 -9.46 10.93
N GLU A 174 12.02 -10.76 11.23
CA GLU A 174 12.67 -11.74 10.36
C GLU A 174 11.68 -12.37 9.38
N ILE A 175 12.10 -12.44 8.14
CA ILE A 175 11.33 -12.99 7.01
C ILE A 175 12.17 -14.01 6.24
N PHE A 176 11.52 -14.95 5.59
CA PHE A 176 12.17 -15.82 4.62
C PHE A 176 12.17 -15.15 3.24
N VAL A 177 13.31 -15.25 2.55
CA VAL A 177 13.50 -14.64 1.23
C VAL A 177 13.96 -15.68 0.20
N PRO A 178 13.54 -15.52 -1.06
CA PRO A 178 13.99 -16.36 -2.15
C PRO A 178 15.46 -16.09 -2.52
N SER A 179 16.11 -17.05 -3.13
CA SER A 179 17.27 -16.82 -3.96
C SER A 179 16.91 -16.02 -5.21
N GLU A 180 17.87 -15.51 -5.96
CA GLU A 180 17.60 -14.76 -7.21
C GLU A 180 16.82 -15.59 -8.23
N ILE A 181 17.15 -16.87 -8.36
CA ILE A 181 16.47 -17.79 -9.29
C ILE A 181 15.02 -18.03 -8.84
N GLU A 182 14.81 -18.35 -7.56
CA GLU A 182 13.46 -18.57 -7.01
C GLU A 182 12.60 -17.32 -7.13
N TYR A 183 13.17 -16.13 -6.90
CA TYR A 183 12.44 -14.87 -7.07
C TYR A 183 12.12 -14.63 -8.55
N PHE A 184 13.05 -14.84 -9.46
CA PHE A 184 12.80 -14.69 -10.89
C PHE A 184 11.63 -15.57 -11.35
N GLU A 185 11.63 -16.86 -10.99
CA GLU A 185 10.53 -17.80 -11.33
C GLU A 185 9.19 -17.36 -10.73
N TYR A 186 9.20 -16.92 -9.48
CA TYR A 186 8.01 -16.42 -8.79
C TYR A 186 7.47 -15.14 -9.46
N SER A 187 8.34 -14.16 -9.70
CA SER A 187 7.98 -12.86 -10.25
C SER A 187 7.42 -12.97 -11.67
N GLN A 188 7.96 -13.85 -12.52
CA GLN A 188 7.41 -14.09 -13.86
C GLN A 188 5.93 -14.49 -13.84
N ILE A 189 5.47 -15.17 -12.80
CA ILE A 189 4.07 -15.57 -12.66
C ILE A 189 3.24 -14.46 -12.02
N VAL A 190 3.76 -13.81 -10.99
CA VAL A 190 2.98 -12.91 -10.12
C VAL A 190 2.91 -11.49 -10.65
N GLN A 191 3.97 -10.97 -11.28
CA GLN A 191 4.01 -9.60 -11.78
C GLN A 191 2.89 -9.29 -12.79
N PRO A 192 2.60 -10.13 -13.82
CA PRO A 192 1.48 -9.86 -14.72
C PRO A 192 0.12 -9.79 -14.02
N ILE A 193 -0.05 -10.57 -12.93
CA ILE A 193 -1.28 -10.55 -12.12
C ILE A 193 -1.41 -9.23 -11.37
N PHE A 194 -0.31 -8.74 -10.78
CA PHE A 194 -0.26 -7.41 -10.14
C PHE A 194 -0.57 -6.29 -11.13
N GLU A 195 0.02 -6.33 -12.30
CA GLU A 195 -0.20 -5.30 -13.34
C GLU A 195 -1.66 -5.28 -13.79
N TYR A 196 -2.25 -6.45 -14.02
CA TYR A 196 -3.65 -6.54 -14.39
C TYR A 196 -4.58 -6.05 -13.29
N GLN A 197 -4.31 -6.42 -12.03
CA GLN A 197 -5.06 -5.94 -10.87
C GLN A 197 -4.97 -4.41 -10.74
N SER A 198 -3.77 -3.83 -10.86
CA SER A 198 -3.57 -2.38 -10.82
C SER A 198 -4.34 -1.67 -11.94
N LYS A 199 -4.34 -2.24 -13.15
CA LYS A 199 -5.10 -1.70 -14.29
C LYS A 199 -6.60 -1.66 -14.02
N LEU A 200 -7.18 -2.71 -13.46
CA LEU A 200 -8.61 -2.75 -13.12
C LEU A 200 -8.97 -1.73 -12.03
N ILE A 201 -8.12 -1.56 -11.02
CA ILE A 201 -8.33 -0.59 -9.95
C ILE A 201 -8.29 0.85 -10.50
N LEU A 202 -7.34 1.17 -11.38
CA LEU A 202 -7.25 2.47 -12.03
C LEU A 202 -8.45 2.70 -12.95
N GLN A 203 -8.89 1.68 -13.69
CA GLN A 203 -10.10 1.74 -14.52
C GLN A 203 -11.33 2.05 -13.66
N ASN A 204 -11.49 1.41 -12.50
CA ASN A 204 -12.59 1.71 -11.58
C ASN A 204 -12.58 3.16 -11.08
N LYS A 205 -11.39 3.73 -10.82
CA LYS A 205 -11.26 5.16 -10.48
C LYS A 205 -11.78 6.06 -11.61
N GLU A 206 -11.42 5.77 -12.86
CA GLU A 206 -11.88 6.53 -14.03
C GLU A 206 -13.39 6.38 -14.24
N LEU A 207 -13.92 5.16 -14.09
CA LEU A 207 -15.37 4.88 -14.19
C LEU A 207 -16.18 5.64 -13.14
N LEU A 208 -15.69 5.71 -11.89
CA LEU A 208 -16.33 6.49 -10.83
C LEU A 208 -16.34 8.00 -11.15
N LEU A 209 -15.25 8.53 -11.70
CA LEU A 209 -15.20 9.94 -12.15
C LEU A 209 -16.18 10.19 -13.30
N LEU A 210 -16.27 9.28 -14.26
CA LEU A 210 -17.19 9.35 -15.36
C LEU A 210 -18.64 9.30 -14.87
N LYS A 211 -18.97 8.35 -13.98
CA LYS A 211 -20.29 8.25 -13.34
C LYS A 211 -20.70 9.56 -12.67
N ASN A 212 -19.80 10.16 -11.87
CA ASN A 212 -20.07 11.42 -11.18
C ASN A 212 -20.36 12.57 -12.17
N LYS A 213 -19.63 12.64 -13.30
CA LYS A 213 -19.91 13.64 -14.37
C LYS A 213 -21.30 13.44 -14.99
N TYR A 214 -21.72 12.18 -15.22
CA TYR A 214 -23.06 11.89 -15.72
C TYR A 214 -24.13 12.28 -14.72
N LEU A 215 -23.96 11.94 -13.43
CA LEU A 215 -24.90 12.32 -12.37
C LEU A 215 -25.08 13.84 -12.27
N GLN A 216 -23.99 14.60 -12.29
CA GLN A 216 -24.03 16.08 -12.28
C GLN A 216 -24.73 16.64 -13.50
N LYS A 217 -24.53 16.04 -14.70
CA LYS A 217 -25.13 16.52 -15.94
C LYS A 217 -26.64 16.28 -16.01
N PHE A 218 -27.14 15.20 -15.43
CA PHE A 218 -28.55 14.78 -15.59
C PHE A 218 -29.42 15.03 -14.34
N PHE A 219 -28.80 15.26 -13.18
CA PHE A 219 -29.52 15.38 -11.90
C PHE A 219 -29.04 16.56 -11.03
N GLY A 220 -27.99 17.27 -11.40
CA GLY A 220 -27.50 18.51 -10.79
C GLY A 220 -27.84 19.69 -11.64
#